data_fc4c965941092ed55c413eed4fa22004
#
_entry.id   fc4c965941092ed55c413eed4fa22004
#
_cell.length_a   1.000
_cell.length_b   1.000
_cell.length_c   1.000
_cell.angle_alpha   90.00
_cell.angle_beta   90.00
_cell.angle_gamma   90.00
#
_symmetry.space_group_name_H-M   'P 1'
#
loop_
_entity.id
_entity.type
_entity.pdbx_description
1 polymer ?
#
loop_
_entity_poly.entity_id
_entity_poly.type
_entity_poly.pdbx_seq_one_letter_code
_entity_poly.pdbx_strand_id
1 'polypeptide(L)'
;MQNAPPLTEAQAIANLTHPDLSLRYYAAWWLGKFQIRTETAVTALIAALEDEADRTELGGYPLRRNAARALGKIGDLRAVPGLLRCLDCTDFYVREAAAQSLGMLGDPVSIPALMQLLNGGLAAAVQVPGQPHLTQPYEAVMEALGSLQAREAISQIEPFLEHPVERVQYSAARAMYQLTEDSAYGERLVQALAGKDIQLRRIALSDLGAIGYLPAADAIASSAAENSFKLIALKGLLEHQLSPDKPDTLNDAAIKVMHLMDTLL
;
A
#
# COMPACT_ATOMS: atom_id res chain seq x y z
N MET A 1 -6.59 -37.31 4.57
CA MET A 1 -7.07 -36.09 3.93
C MET A 1 -6.39 -36.01 2.57
N GLN A 2 -7.12 -36.22 1.49
CA GLN A 2 -6.58 -36.04 0.14
C GLN A 2 -6.34 -34.54 -0.02
N ASN A 3 -5.08 -34.14 -0.26
CA ASN A 3 -4.77 -32.77 -0.61
C ASN A 3 -5.53 -32.45 -1.90
N ALA A 4 -6.45 -31.50 -1.86
CA ALA A 4 -7.06 -30.97 -3.06
C ALA A 4 -5.96 -30.52 -4.01
N PRO A 5 -6.05 -30.80 -5.33
CA PRO A 5 -5.04 -30.37 -6.28
C PRO A 5 -4.89 -28.86 -6.21
N PRO A 6 -3.67 -28.33 -6.36
CA PRO A 6 -3.46 -26.87 -6.34
C PRO A 6 -4.30 -26.20 -7.42
N LEU A 7 -4.89 -25.05 -7.11
CA LEU A 7 -5.68 -24.27 -8.04
C LEU A 7 -4.84 -23.90 -9.28
N THR A 8 -5.36 -24.16 -10.48
CA THR A 8 -4.72 -23.75 -11.74
C THR A 8 -5.16 -22.35 -12.15
N GLU A 9 -4.39 -21.70 -13.02
CA GLU A 9 -4.75 -20.40 -13.58
C GLU A 9 -6.14 -20.40 -14.24
N ALA A 10 -6.42 -21.39 -15.09
CA ALA A 10 -7.71 -21.52 -15.78
C ALA A 10 -8.87 -21.66 -14.80
N GLN A 11 -8.69 -22.43 -13.73
CA GLN A 11 -9.67 -22.58 -12.66
C GLN A 11 -9.84 -21.28 -11.88
N ALA A 12 -8.75 -20.56 -11.57
CA ALA A 12 -8.83 -19.28 -10.87
C ALA A 12 -9.59 -18.25 -11.72
N ILE A 13 -9.31 -18.15 -13.02
CA ILE A 13 -10.04 -17.26 -13.94
C ILE A 13 -11.54 -17.63 -13.96
N ALA A 14 -11.87 -18.90 -14.12
CA ALA A 14 -13.25 -19.36 -14.14
C ALA A 14 -13.97 -19.06 -12.80
N ASN A 15 -13.27 -19.18 -11.68
CA ASN A 15 -13.81 -18.93 -10.34
C ASN A 15 -14.14 -17.45 -10.09
N LEU A 16 -13.61 -16.48 -10.83
CA LEU A 16 -13.96 -15.06 -10.68
C LEU A 16 -15.45 -14.79 -10.92
N THR A 17 -16.12 -15.65 -11.70
CA THR A 17 -17.58 -15.54 -11.99
C THR A 17 -18.38 -16.69 -11.40
N HIS A 18 -17.79 -17.49 -10.50
CA HIS A 18 -18.44 -18.65 -9.89
C HIS A 18 -19.66 -18.23 -9.05
N PRO A 19 -20.76 -19.02 -8.97
CA PRO A 19 -21.92 -18.72 -8.11
C PRO A 19 -21.56 -18.61 -6.62
N ASP A 20 -20.60 -19.40 -6.14
CA ASP A 20 -20.07 -19.28 -4.77
C ASP A 20 -19.14 -18.07 -4.64
N LEU A 21 -19.58 -17.06 -3.88
CA LEU A 21 -18.86 -15.80 -3.68
C LEU A 21 -17.50 -15.99 -3.01
N SER A 22 -17.34 -17.01 -2.17
CA SER A 22 -16.06 -17.29 -1.50
C SER A 22 -14.99 -17.73 -2.50
N LEU A 23 -15.37 -18.45 -3.55
CA LEU A 23 -14.47 -18.85 -4.63
C LEU A 23 -14.04 -17.66 -5.49
N ARG A 24 -14.94 -16.69 -5.74
CA ARG A 24 -14.57 -15.45 -6.46
C ARG A 24 -13.51 -14.66 -5.72
N TYR A 25 -13.76 -14.41 -4.45
CA TYR A 25 -12.83 -13.70 -3.57
C TYR A 25 -11.47 -14.39 -3.51
N TYR A 26 -11.46 -15.72 -3.30
CA TYR A 26 -10.22 -16.51 -3.26
C TYR A 26 -9.46 -16.51 -4.59
N ALA A 27 -10.18 -16.60 -5.71
CA ALA A 27 -9.59 -16.57 -7.05
C ALA A 27 -8.84 -15.26 -7.32
N ALA A 28 -9.45 -14.11 -7.03
CA ALA A 28 -8.81 -12.81 -7.18
C ALA A 28 -7.55 -12.70 -6.30
N TRP A 29 -7.65 -13.12 -5.02
CA TRP A 29 -6.50 -13.17 -4.13
C TRP A 29 -5.37 -14.05 -4.67
N TRP A 30 -5.72 -15.25 -5.16
CA TRP A 30 -4.76 -16.24 -5.69
C TRP A 30 -4.01 -15.69 -6.91
N LEU A 31 -4.73 -15.13 -7.88
CA LEU A 31 -4.13 -14.52 -9.08
C LEU A 31 -3.13 -13.41 -8.72
N GLY A 32 -3.48 -12.56 -7.76
CA GLY A 32 -2.59 -11.52 -7.26
C GLY A 32 -1.42 -12.07 -6.43
N LYS A 33 -1.64 -13.09 -5.59
CA LYS A 33 -0.59 -13.73 -4.77
C LYS A 33 0.52 -14.33 -5.60
N PHE A 34 0.15 -15.00 -6.70
CA PHE A 34 1.09 -15.65 -7.59
C PHE A 34 1.48 -14.77 -8.80
N GLN A 35 1.03 -13.53 -8.82
CA GLN A 35 1.33 -12.53 -9.86
C GLN A 35 1.11 -13.07 -11.27
N ILE A 36 -0.04 -13.70 -11.52
CA ILE A 36 -0.38 -14.25 -12.82
C ILE A 36 -0.60 -13.10 -13.83
N ARG A 37 0.32 -12.95 -14.78
CA ARG A 37 0.41 -11.82 -15.72
C ARG A 37 -0.14 -12.11 -17.11
N THR A 38 -0.84 -13.22 -17.29
CA THR A 38 -1.42 -13.55 -18.60
C THR A 38 -2.50 -12.54 -18.97
N GLU A 39 -2.67 -12.29 -20.25
CA GLU A 39 -3.67 -11.36 -20.75
C GLU A 39 -5.08 -11.76 -20.29
N THR A 40 -5.39 -13.05 -20.29
CA THR A 40 -6.67 -13.59 -19.83
C THR A 40 -6.94 -13.32 -18.36
N ALA A 41 -5.95 -13.53 -17.48
CA ALA A 41 -6.08 -13.27 -16.06
C ALA A 41 -6.26 -11.77 -15.76
N VAL A 42 -5.45 -10.92 -16.39
CA VAL A 42 -5.54 -9.47 -16.21
C VAL A 42 -6.89 -8.95 -16.70
N THR A 43 -7.35 -9.36 -17.88
CA THR A 43 -8.65 -8.97 -18.43
C THR A 43 -9.81 -9.41 -17.51
N ALA A 44 -9.76 -10.63 -16.99
CA ALA A 44 -10.78 -11.14 -16.08
C ALA A 44 -10.79 -10.37 -14.74
N LEU A 45 -9.63 -10.00 -14.19
CA LEU A 45 -9.53 -9.17 -12.98
C LEU A 45 -10.02 -7.74 -13.23
N ILE A 46 -9.74 -7.14 -14.40
CA ILE A 46 -10.27 -5.83 -14.77
C ILE A 46 -11.81 -5.89 -14.85
N ALA A 47 -12.38 -6.93 -15.43
CA ALA A 47 -13.84 -7.13 -15.45
C ALA A 47 -14.41 -7.29 -14.02
N ALA A 48 -13.68 -7.97 -13.11
CA ALA A 48 -14.08 -8.15 -11.73
C ALA A 48 -14.12 -6.84 -10.90
N LEU A 49 -13.48 -5.75 -11.37
CA LEU A 49 -13.60 -4.43 -10.75
C LEU A 49 -15.00 -3.84 -10.83
N GLU A 50 -15.83 -4.32 -11.76
CA GLU A 50 -17.21 -3.86 -11.98
C GLU A 50 -18.27 -4.87 -11.46
N ASP A 51 -17.83 -5.93 -10.73
CA ASP A 51 -18.76 -6.95 -10.23
C ASP A 51 -19.78 -6.38 -9.24
N GLU A 52 -21.07 -6.61 -9.48
CA GLU A 52 -22.17 -6.25 -8.59
C GLU A 52 -22.74 -7.45 -7.82
N ALA A 53 -22.43 -8.67 -8.25
CA ALA A 53 -23.01 -9.88 -7.70
C ALA A 53 -22.46 -10.24 -6.33
N ASP A 54 -21.25 -9.76 -5.98
CA ASP A 54 -20.58 -10.00 -4.68
C ASP A 54 -20.86 -8.85 -3.68
N ARG A 55 -21.93 -8.08 -3.88
CA ARG A 55 -22.29 -7.01 -2.95
C ARG A 55 -22.83 -7.57 -1.64
N THR A 56 -22.21 -7.17 -0.52
CA THR A 56 -22.67 -7.54 0.82
C THR A 56 -23.91 -6.75 1.24
N GLU A 57 -24.63 -7.23 2.26
CA GLU A 57 -25.79 -6.52 2.85
C GLU A 57 -25.41 -5.13 3.39
N LEU A 58 -24.17 -4.95 3.83
CA LEU A 58 -23.63 -3.68 4.30
C LEU A 58 -23.09 -2.77 3.17
N GLY A 59 -23.26 -3.17 1.91
CA GLY A 59 -22.87 -2.40 0.74
C GLY A 59 -21.39 -2.54 0.32
N GLY A 60 -20.65 -3.48 0.90
CA GLY A 60 -19.27 -3.76 0.52
C GLY A 60 -19.15 -4.60 -0.75
N TYR A 61 -18.02 -4.52 -1.44
CA TYR A 61 -17.71 -5.26 -2.67
C TYR A 61 -16.38 -6.04 -2.53
N PRO A 62 -16.39 -7.21 -1.84
CA PRO A 62 -15.18 -7.99 -1.55
C PRO A 62 -14.40 -8.39 -2.79
N LEU A 63 -15.08 -8.80 -3.88
CA LEU A 63 -14.41 -9.17 -5.12
C LEU A 63 -13.72 -7.96 -5.78
N ARG A 64 -14.39 -6.81 -5.89
CA ARG A 64 -13.79 -5.58 -6.43
C ARG A 64 -12.53 -5.20 -5.67
N ARG A 65 -12.59 -5.23 -4.33
CA ARG A 65 -11.45 -4.93 -3.47
C ARG A 65 -10.27 -5.87 -3.72
N ASN A 66 -10.54 -7.20 -3.83
CA ASN A 66 -9.47 -8.15 -4.09
C ASN A 66 -8.94 -8.10 -5.51
N ALA A 67 -9.79 -7.84 -6.50
CA ALA A 67 -9.38 -7.62 -7.88
C ALA A 67 -8.47 -6.39 -8.00
N ALA A 68 -8.84 -5.27 -7.34
CA ALA A 68 -8.00 -4.08 -7.30
C ALA A 68 -6.61 -4.40 -6.72
N ARG A 69 -6.55 -5.05 -5.55
CA ARG A 69 -5.28 -5.46 -4.92
C ARG A 69 -4.46 -6.42 -5.78
N ALA A 70 -5.12 -7.36 -6.47
CA ALA A 70 -4.46 -8.29 -7.37
C ALA A 70 -3.79 -7.56 -8.53
N LEU A 71 -4.52 -6.64 -9.18
CA LEU A 71 -4.03 -5.87 -10.31
C LEU A 71 -2.82 -4.99 -9.94
N GLY A 72 -2.83 -4.35 -8.77
CA GLY A 72 -1.67 -3.62 -8.26
C GLY A 72 -0.43 -4.50 -8.11
N LYS A 73 -0.58 -5.71 -7.52
CA LYS A 73 0.52 -6.67 -7.36
C LYS A 73 1.02 -7.25 -8.69
N ILE A 74 0.14 -7.42 -9.66
CA ILE A 74 0.48 -7.91 -11.00
C ILE A 74 1.30 -6.86 -11.76
N GLY A 75 1.02 -5.57 -11.57
CA GLY A 75 1.79 -4.49 -12.17
C GLY A 75 1.46 -4.22 -13.64
N ASP A 76 0.26 -4.55 -14.11
CA ASP A 76 -0.16 -4.32 -15.51
C ASP A 76 -0.91 -3.00 -15.65
N LEU A 77 -0.35 -2.07 -16.43
CA LEU A 77 -0.90 -0.72 -16.61
C LEU A 77 -2.29 -0.69 -17.27
N ARG A 78 -2.71 -1.75 -17.94
CA ARG A 78 -4.07 -1.88 -18.48
C ARG A 78 -5.14 -1.79 -17.40
N ALA A 79 -4.78 -2.03 -16.14
CA ALA A 79 -5.68 -1.91 -14.99
C ALA A 79 -5.99 -0.45 -14.60
N VAL A 80 -5.14 0.51 -14.97
CA VAL A 80 -5.24 1.90 -14.51
C VAL A 80 -6.61 2.52 -14.77
N PRO A 81 -7.22 2.43 -15.98
CA PRO A 81 -8.54 3.02 -16.21
C PRO A 81 -9.65 2.42 -15.32
N GLY A 82 -9.59 1.11 -15.04
CA GLY A 82 -10.54 0.43 -14.16
C GLY A 82 -10.36 0.86 -12.69
N LEU A 83 -9.11 0.95 -12.24
CA LEU A 83 -8.78 1.38 -10.87
C LEU A 83 -9.15 2.85 -10.64
N LEU A 84 -8.99 3.72 -11.64
CA LEU A 84 -9.45 5.12 -11.56
C LEU A 84 -10.97 5.20 -11.31
N ARG A 85 -11.79 4.38 -12.00
CA ARG A 85 -13.24 4.32 -11.71
C ARG A 85 -13.55 3.80 -10.31
N CYS A 86 -12.71 2.90 -9.78
CA CYS A 86 -12.87 2.39 -8.41
C CYS A 86 -12.64 3.47 -7.33
N LEU A 87 -11.98 4.59 -7.62
CA LEU A 87 -11.83 5.70 -6.69
C LEU A 87 -13.16 6.40 -6.36
N ASP A 88 -14.18 6.25 -7.22
CA ASP A 88 -15.52 6.78 -6.99
C ASP A 88 -16.49 5.74 -6.39
N CYS A 89 -16.00 4.53 -6.06
CA CYS A 89 -16.83 3.48 -5.47
C CYS A 89 -17.39 3.90 -4.11
N THR A 90 -18.63 3.53 -3.81
CA THR A 90 -19.26 3.79 -2.50
C THR A 90 -18.59 3.03 -1.35
N ASP A 91 -17.96 1.87 -1.63
CA ASP A 91 -17.21 1.09 -0.65
C ASP A 91 -15.84 1.73 -0.40
N PHE A 92 -15.63 2.16 0.85
CA PHE A 92 -14.35 2.72 1.30
C PHE A 92 -13.16 1.80 1.00
N TYR A 93 -13.29 0.50 1.24
CA TYR A 93 -12.21 -0.46 1.07
C TYR A 93 -11.86 -0.75 -0.39
N VAL A 94 -12.79 -0.53 -1.31
CA VAL A 94 -12.52 -0.56 -2.76
C VAL A 94 -11.72 0.66 -3.16
N ARG A 95 -12.12 1.88 -2.69
CA ARG A 95 -11.34 3.11 -2.95
C ARG A 95 -9.93 3.02 -2.39
N GLU A 96 -9.78 2.49 -1.16
CA GLU A 96 -8.47 2.24 -0.54
C GLU A 96 -7.60 1.31 -1.37
N ALA A 97 -8.14 0.15 -1.77
CA ALA A 97 -7.41 -0.82 -2.59
C ALA A 97 -7.03 -0.25 -3.97
N ALA A 98 -7.91 0.57 -4.56
CA ALA A 98 -7.63 1.24 -5.83
C ALA A 98 -6.49 2.26 -5.68
N ALA A 99 -6.53 3.13 -4.66
CA ALA A 99 -5.47 4.12 -4.42
C ALA A 99 -4.11 3.44 -4.20
N GLN A 100 -4.05 2.41 -3.34
CA GLN A 100 -2.82 1.61 -3.12
C GLN A 100 -2.30 1.02 -4.43
N SER A 101 -3.18 0.45 -5.24
CA SER A 101 -2.81 -0.22 -6.49
C SER A 101 -2.35 0.77 -7.56
N LEU A 102 -2.94 1.95 -7.65
CA LEU A 102 -2.49 3.02 -8.54
C LEU A 102 -1.09 3.52 -8.15
N GLY A 103 -0.81 3.67 -6.85
CA GLY A 103 0.54 3.97 -6.36
C GLY A 103 1.56 2.87 -6.73
N MET A 104 1.19 1.59 -6.61
CA MET A 104 2.05 0.46 -7.01
C MET A 104 2.30 0.39 -8.51
N LEU A 105 1.33 0.76 -9.34
CA LEU A 105 1.45 0.78 -10.80
C LEU A 105 2.35 1.91 -11.30
N GLY A 106 2.44 3.01 -10.58
CA GLY A 106 3.36 4.10 -10.88
C GLY A 106 2.98 4.94 -12.10
N ASP A 107 1.74 4.88 -12.61
CA ASP A 107 1.30 5.66 -13.76
C ASP A 107 0.88 7.08 -13.32
N PRO A 108 1.59 8.15 -13.78
CA PRO A 108 1.29 9.52 -13.39
C PRO A 108 -0.11 10.02 -13.79
N VAL A 109 -0.77 9.35 -14.74
CA VAL A 109 -2.16 9.69 -15.12
C VAL A 109 -3.13 9.59 -13.93
N SER A 110 -2.74 8.87 -12.88
CA SER A 110 -3.53 8.67 -11.65
C SER A 110 -3.48 9.88 -10.70
N ILE A 111 -2.49 10.75 -10.82
CA ILE A 111 -2.24 11.85 -9.87
C ILE A 111 -3.45 12.78 -9.71
N PRO A 112 -4.07 13.31 -10.78
CA PRO A 112 -5.19 14.23 -10.61
C PRO A 112 -6.39 13.62 -9.88
N ALA A 113 -6.72 12.36 -10.15
CA ALA A 113 -7.82 11.66 -9.50
C ALA A 113 -7.54 11.38 -8.00
N LEU A 114 -6.29 11.02 -7.67
CA LEU A 114 -5.86 10.84 -6.29
C LEU A 114 -5.88 12.17 -5.52
N MET A 115 -5.38 13.26 -6.10
CA MET A 115 -5.42 14.61 -5.51
C MET A 115 -6.86 15.07 -5.25
N GLN A 116 -7.81 14.71 -6.11
CA GLN A 116 -9.22 15.07 -5.92
C GLN A 116 -9.79 14.47 -4.61
N LEU A 117 -9.33 13.31 -4.16
CA LEU A 117 -9.74 12.70 -2.90
C LEU A 117 -9.22 13.46 -1.66
N LEU A 118 -8.21 14.32 -1.80
CA LEU A 118 -7.71 15.21 -0.75
C LEU A 118 -8.49 16.54 -0.66
N ASN A 119 -9.42 16.81 -1.58
CA ASN A 119 -10.20 18.03 -1.58
C ASN A 119 -10.99 18.19 -0.26
N GLY A 120 -11.02 19.42 0.25
CA GLY A 120 -11.61 19.76 1.54
C GLY A 120 -10.64 19.61 2.73
N GLY A 121 -9.45 19.05 2.50
CA GLY A 121 -8.36 18.98 3.48
C GLY A 121 -8.80 18.37 4.82
N LEU A 122 -8.25 18.87 5.94
CA LEU A 122 -8.55 18.37 7.28
C LEU A 122 -10.04 18.48 7.66
N ALA A 123 -10.75 19.50 7.16
CA ALA A 123 -12.17 19.68 7.47
C ALA A 123 -13.05 18.56 6.90
N ALA A 124 -12.66 17.97 5.79
CA ALA A 124 -13.33 16.83 5.16
C ALA A 124 -12.85 15.49 5.72
N ALA A 125 -11.66 15.43 6.30
CA ALA A 125 -11.01 14.21 6.77
C ALA A 125 -11.52 13.79 8.17
N VAL A 126 -12.82 13.51 8.26
CA VAL A 126 -13.50 13.15 9.51
C VAL A 126 -13.89 11.69 9.53
N GLN A 127 -14.00 11.14 10.73
CA GLN A 127 -14.49 9.76 10.91
C GLN A 127 -15.96 9.66 10.50
N VAL A 128 -16.29 8.63 9.73
CA VAL A 128 -17.68 8.34 9.37
C VAL A 128 -18.39 7.76 10.60
N PRO A 129 -19.54 8.33 11.03
CA PRO A 129 -20.25 7.85 12.20
C PRO A 129 -20.56 6.36 12.12
N GLY A 130 -20.16 5.62 13.17
CA GLY A 130 -20.37 4.16 13.24
C GLY A 130 -19.45 3.31 12.36
N GLN A 131 -18.49 3.92 11.67
CA GLN A 131 -17.51 3.21 10.85
C GLN A 131 -16.09 3.36 11.43
N PRO A 132 -15.20 2.37 11.21
CA PRO A 132 -13.81 2.45 11.71
C PRO A 132 -12.90 3.29 10.81
N HIS A 133 -13.42 3.96 9.78
CA HIS A 133 -12.65 4.68 8.76
C HIS A 133 -13.07 6.14 8.63
N LEU A 134 -12.23 6.93 7.99
CA LEU A 134 -12.48 8.31 7.60
C LEU A 134 -13.36 8.36 6.33
N THR A 135 -13.77 9.57 5.95
CA THR A 135 -14.57 9.82 4.74
C THR A 135 -13.90 9.33 3.46
N GLN A 136 -12.58 9.49 3.37
CA GLN A 136 -11.77 9.00 2.26
C GLN A 136 -10.58 8.18 2.79
N PRO A 137 -9.96 7.31 1.97
CA PRO A 137 -8.77 6.54 2.34
C PRO A 137 -7.50 7.40 2.27
N TYR A 138 -7.45 8.48 3.09
CA TYR A 138 -6.40 9.50 3.04
C TYR A 138 -4.99 8.91 3.14
N GLU A 139 -4.80 7.91 4.00
CA GLU A 139 -3.53 7.21 4.16
C GLU A 139 -3.06 6.61 2.83
N ALA A 140 -3.89 5.78 2.19
CA ALA A 140 -3.57 5.14 0.92
C ALA A 140 -3.38 6.16 -0.23
N VAL A 141 -4.15 7.25 -0.22
CA VAL A 141 -4.05 8.32 -1.23
C VAL A 141 -2.72 9.06 -1.11
N MET A 142 -2.34 9.48 0.12
CA MET A 142 -1.07 10.19 0.33
C MET A 142 0.13 9.29 0.03
N GLU A 143 0.08 8.01 0.44
CA GLU A 143 1.12 7.03 0.10
C GLU A 143 1.27 6.83 -1.42
N ALA A 144 0.15 6.76 -2.14
CA ALA A 144 0.16 6.65 -3.60
C ALA A 144 0.77 7.90 -4.26
N LEU A 145 0.37 9.10 -3.82
CA LEU A 145 0.92 10.37 -4.33
C LEU A 145 2.42 10.51 -4.05
N GLY A 146 2.89 10.08 -2.86
CA GLY A 146 4.31 10.03 -2.54
C GLY A 146 5.07 9.07 -3.46
N SER A 147 4.53 7.87 -3.69
CA SER A 147 5.14 6.86 -4.58
C SER A 147 5.17 7.31 -6.04
N LEU A 148 4.16 8.08 -6.47
CA LEU A 148 4.08 8.66 -7.82
C LEU A 148 4.94 9.92 -7.99
N GLN A 149 5.64 10.38 -6.95
CA GLN A 149 6.44 11.61 -6.96
C GLN A 149 5.62 12.86 -7.35
N ALA A 150 4.36 12.92 -6.91
CA ALA A 150 3.39 13.97 -7.21
C ALA A 150 3.67 15.25 -6.41
N ARG A 151 4.73 16.00 -6.79
CA ARG A 151 5.16 17.22 -6.08
C ARG A 151 4.08 18.30 -6.03
N GLU A 152 3.19 18.34 -7.00
CA GLU A 152 2.02 19.24 -7.04
C GLU A 152 1.03 18.98 -5.89
N ALA A 153 1.07 17.80 -5.26
CA ALA A 153 0.21 17.46 -4.12
C ALA A 153 0.75 17.95 -2.76
N ILE A 154 1.98 18.45 -2.67
CA ILE A 154 2.63 18.86 -1.42
C ILE A 154 1.72 19.76 -0.57
N SER A 155 1.18 20.83 -1.17
CA SER A 155 0.32 21.79 -0.45
C SER A 155 -1.00 21.19 0.07
N GLN A 156 -1.48 20.10 -0.55
CA GLN A 156 -2.66 19.38 -0.09
C GLN A 156 -2.33 18.34 0.99
N ILE A 157 -1.12 17.74 0.96
CA ILE A 157 -0.67 16.72 1.92
C ILE A 157 -0.18 17.36 3.22
N GLU A 158 0.56 18.47 3.16
CA GLU A 158 1.20 19.10 4.31
C GLU A 158 0.25 19.33 5.51
N PRO A 159 -1.00 19.80 5.35
CA PRO A 159 -1.93 19.97 6.47
C PRO A 159 -2.22 18.68 7.23
N PHE A 160 -2.15 17.51 6.60
CA PHE A 160 -2.41 16.21 7.22
C PHE A 160 -1.33 15.80 8.24
N LEU A 161 -0.18 16.47 8.28
CA LEU A 161 0.80 16.32 9.34
C LEU A 161 0.24 16.69 10.72
N GLU A 162 -0.82 17.49 10.77
CA GLU A 162 -1.50 17.93 12.00
C GLU A 162 -2.87 17.25 12.20
N HIS A 163 -3.16 16.18 11.46
CA HIS A 163 -4.41 15.44 11.59
C HIS A 163 -4.52 14.80 12.99
N PRO A 164 -5.71 14.76 13.65
CA PRO A 164 -5.85 14.19 15.00
C PRO A 164 -5.56 12.69 15.09
N VAL A 165 -5.58 11.96 13.96
CA VAL A 165 -5.26 10.54 13.91
C VAL A 165 -3.80 10.34 13.51
N GLU A 166 -2.97 9.82 14.43
CA GLU A 166 -1.51 9.70 14.23
C GLU A 166 -1.09 8.92 13.00
N ARG A 167 -1.79 7.82 12.64
CA ARG A 167 -1.45 7.06 11.44
C ARG A 167 -1.63 7.88 10.15
N VAL A 168 -2.58 8.83 10.12
CA VAL A 168 -2.72 9.77 9.00
C VAL A 168 -1.53 10.73 8.95
N GLN A 169 -1.07 11.21 10.12
CA GLN A 169 0.15 12.03 10.20
C GLN A 169 1.38 11.29 9.67
N TYR A 170 1.50 9.98 9.96
CA TYR A 170 2.63 9.18 9.49
C TYR A 170 2.59 8.96 7.98
N SER A 171 1.43 8.68 7.41
CA SER A 171 1.27 8.59 5.95
C SER A 171 1.58 9.93 5.26
N ALA A 172 1.18 11.05 5.88
CA ALA A 172 1.55 12.38 5.39
C ALA A 172 3.08 12.60 5.47
N ALA A 173 3.72 12.28 6.61
CA ALA A 173 5.16 12.41 6.78
C ALA A 173 5.94 11.54 5.79
N ARG A 174 5.50 10.29 5.57
CA ARG A 174 6.04 9.41 4.54
C ARG A 174 5.97 10.04 3.15
N ALA A 175 4.80 10.50 2.73
CA ALA A 175 4.62 11.14 1.44
C ALA A 175 5.46 12.42 1.30
N MET A 176 5.48 13.27 2.34
CA MET A 176 6.29 14.49 2.35
C MET A 176 7.78 14.20 2.22
N TYR A 177 8.30 13.16 2.92
CA TYR A 177 9.69 12.74 2.73
C TYR A 177 9.96 12.30 1.28
N GLN A 178 9.08 11.47 0.70
CA GLN A 178 9.24 11.01 -0.69
C GLN A 178 9.22 12.16 -1.71
N LEU A 179 8.46 13.23 -1.44
CA LEU A 179 8.30 14.36 -2.34
C LEU A 179 9.37 15.44 -2.18
N THR A 180 9.95 15.58 -0.98
CA THR A 180 10.85 16.71 -0.65
C THR A 180 12.25 16.28 -0.27
N GLU A 181 12.45 15.03 0.14
CA GLU A 181 13.68 14.50 0.72
C GLU A 181 14.10 15.21 2.04
N ASP A 182 13.21 16.00 2.65
CA ASP A 182 13.48 16.68 3.91
C ASP A 182 13.48 15.65 5.05
N SER A 183 14.65 15.54 5.71
CA SER A 183 14.88 14.63 6.82
C SER A 183 13.94 14.84 8.01
N ALA A 184 13.38 16.04 8.21
CA ALA A 184 12.44 16.31 9.27
C ALA A 184 11.23 15.37 9.26
N TYR A 185 10.76 14.97 8.07
CA TYR A 185 9.67 14.02 7.94
C TYR A 185 10.08 12.58 8.24
N GLY A 186 11.30 12.19 7.87
CA GLY A 186 11.87 10.89 8.26
C GLY A 186 12.06 10.78 9.77
N GLU A 187 12.59 11.83 10.41
CA GLU A 187 12.76 11.89 11.87
C GLU A 187 11.42 11.81 12.62
N ARG A 188 10.33 12.36 12.07
CA ARG A 188 8.99 12.22 12.64
C ARG A 188 8.56 10.76 12.72
N LEU A 189 8.86 9.96 11.70
CA LEU A 189 8.60 8.51 11.71
C LEU A 189 9.52 7.76 12.68
N VAL A 190 10.79 8.18 12.82
CA VAL A 190 11.70 7.62 13.82
C VAL A 190 11.19 7.84 15.24
N GLN A 191 10.68 9.03 15.55
CA GLN A 191 10.09 9.32 16.86
C GLN A 191 8.90 8.40 17.19
N ALA A 192 8.11 7.99 16.20
CA ALA A 192 7.02 7.05 16.37
C ALA A 192 7.46 5.66 16.87
N LEU A 193 8.72 5.27 16.62
CA LEU A 193 9.27 3.99 17.10
C LEU A 193 9.39 3.94 18.63
N ALA A 194 9.51 5.08 19.30
CA ALA A 194 9.54 5.20 20.76
C ALA A 194 8.13 5.25 21.40
N GLY A 195 7.07 5.36 20.59
CA GLY A 195 5.68 5.41 21.03
C GLY A 195 5.24 4.14 21.77
N LYS A 196 4.19 4.24 22.59
CA LYS A 196 3.65 3.09 23.35
C LYS A 196 2.76 2.18 22.53
N ASP A 197 2.12 2.71 21.48
CA ASP A 197 1.22 1.95 20.61
C ASP A 197 2.02 1.04 19.67
N ILE A 198 1.81 -0.27 19.83
CA ILE A 198 2.49 -1.30 19.02
C ILE A 198 2.09 -1.21 17.55
N GLN A 199 0.82 -0.89 17.25
CA GLN A 199 0.35 -0.83 15.87
C GLN A 199 0.97 0.37 15.14
N LEU A 200 1.00 1.53 15.78
CA LEU A 200 1.65 2.73 15.24
C LEU A 200 3.15 2.52 15.03
N ARG A 201 3.81 1.81 15.96
CA ARG A 201 5.23 1.46 15.80
C ARG A 201 5.48 0.55 14.60
N ARG A 202 4.60 -0.44 14.36
CA ARG A 202 4.69 -1.34 13.18
C ARG A 202 4.46 -0.57 11.89
N ILE A 203 3.54 0.39 11.87
CA ILE A 203 3.30 1.28 10.72
C ILE A 203 4.56 2.10 10.44
N ALA A 204 5.13 2.77 11.45
CA ALA A 204 6.35 3.56 11.29
C ALA A 204 7.53 2.72 10.79
N LEU A 205 7.70 1.48 11.27
CA LEU A 205 8.71 0.55 10.73
C LEU A 205 8.50 0.28 9.24
N SER A 206 7.25 -0.02 8.85
CA SER A 206 6.90 -0.25 7.45
C SER A 206 7.20 0.98 6.58
N ASP A 207 6.83 2.16 7.07
CA ASP A 207 7.02 3.42 6.35
C ASP A 207 8.49 3.78 6.19
N LEU A 208 9.29 3.67 7.27
CA LEU A 208 10.73 3.91 7.22
C LEU A 208 11.45 2.99 6.23
N GLY A 209 11.06 1.70 6.20
CA GLY A 209 11.57 0.75 5.22
C GLY A 209 11.16 1.12 3.78
N ALA A 210 9.89 1.52 3.59
CA ALA A 210 9.35 1.85 2.27
C ALA A 210 9.97 3.12 1.66
N ILE A 211 10.34 4.11 2.49
CA ILE A 211 11.01 5.35 2.03
C ILE A 211 12.54 5.25 1.99
N GLY A 212 13.11 4.13 2.48
CA GLY A 212 14.56 3.95 2.50
C GLY A 212 15.31 4.94 3.40
N TYR A 213 14.69 5.43 4.49
CA TYR A 213 15.30 6.42 5.38
C TYR A 213 16.44 5.81 6.20
N LEU A 214 17.62 5.79 5.63
CA LEU A 214 18.82 5.15 6.19
C LEU A 214 19.20 5.61 7.61
N PRO A 215 19.04 6.90 8.01
CA PRO A 215 19.36 7.33 9.38
C PRO A 215 18.56 6.57 10.45
N ALA A 216 17.42 5.98 10.11
CA ALA A 216 16.60 5.18 11.03
C ALA A 216 17.17 3.79 11.36
N ALA A 217 18.22 3.31 10.70
CA ALA A 217 18.66 1.91 10.79
C ALA A 217 18.90 1.42 12.24
N ASP A 218 19.63 2.19 13.05
CA ASP A 218 19.90 1.85 14.44
C ASP A 218 18.63 1.92 15.32
N ALA A 219 17.77 2.91 15.08
CA ALA A 219 16.50 3.06 15.78
C ALA A 219 15.53 1.90 15.45
N ILE A 220 15.48 1.45 14.20
CA ILE A 220 14.71 0.27 13.78
C ILE A 220 15.22 -0.96 14.53
N ALA A 221 16.53 -1.24 14.50
CA ALA A 221 17.13 -2.42 15.13
C ALA A 221 16.88 -2.46 16.64
N SER A 222 16.96 -1.31 17.33
CA SER A 222 16.78 -1.19 18.78
C SER A 222 15.33 -1.01 19.23
N SER A 223 14.35 -0.79 18.31
CA SER A 223 12.95 -0.56 18.65
C SER A 223 12.34 -1.73 19.42
N ALA A 224 11.36 -1.45 20.28
CA ALA A 224 10.62 -2.46 21.04
C ALA A 224 9.49 -3.08 20.17
N ALA A 225 9.85 -3.62 19.01
CA ALA A 225 8.98 -4.33 18.09
C ALA A 225 9.48 -5.76 17.84
N GLU A 226 8.66 -6.60 17.24
CA GLU A 226 9.04 -7.96 16.88
C GLU A 226 10.12 -7.95 15.79
N ASN A 227 11.09 -8.87 15.88
CA ASN A 227 12.21 -8.94 14.93
C ASN A 227 11.75 -9.08 13.47
N SER A 228 10.61 -9.75 13.22
CA SER A 228 10.05 -9.87 11.87
C SER A 228 9.75 -8.51 11.21
N PHE A 229 9.16 -7.56 11.95
CA PHE A 229 8.89 -6.21 11.46
C PHE A 229 10.15 -5.40 11.28
N LYS A 230 11.11 -5.53 12.22
CA LYS A 230 12.42 -4.88 12.10
C LYS A 230 13.17 -5.36 10.87
N LEU A 231 13.20 -6.68 10.64
CA LEU A 231 13.86 -7.27 9.48
C LEU A 231 13.22 -6.82 8.16
N ILE A 232 11.89 -6.70 8.10
CA ILE A 232 11.19 -6.17 6.92
C ILE A 232 11.58 -4.71 6.67
N ALA A 233 11.61 -3.88 7.72
CA ALA A 233 12.01 -2.48 7.60
C ALA A 233 13.47 -2.33 7.16
N LEU A 234 14.40 -3.05 7.81
CA LEU A 234 15.82 -3.04 7.42
C LEU A 234 16.04 -3.56 6.01
N LYS A 235 15.29 -4.59 5.58
CA LYS A 235 15.32 -5.05 4.19
C LYS A 235 14.92 -3.93 3.22
N GLY A 236 13.88 -3.16 3.53
CA GLY A 236 13.50 -1.99 2.74
C GLY A 236 14.63 -0.95 2.66
N LEU A 237 15.30 -0.63 3.78
CA LEU A 237 16.48 0.24 3.77
C LEU A 237 17.59 -0.31 2.88
N LEU A 238 17.86 -1.61 2.97
CA LEU A 238 18.89 -2.27 2.17
C LEU A 238 18.59 -2.17 0.68
N GLU A 239 17.33 -2.43 0.28
CA GLU A 239 16.90 -2.36 -1.13
C GLU A 239 17.15 -0.98 -1.75
N HIS A 240 16.99 0.11 -0.96
CA HIS A 240 17.31 1.47 -1.41
C HIS A 240 18.83 1.75 -1.52
N GLN A 241 19.67 0.96 -0.86
CA GLN A 241 21.14 1.09 -0.95
C GLN A 241 21.74 0.28 -2.11
N LEU A 242 20.97 -0.65 -2.68
CA LEU A 242 21.43 -1.47 -3.80
C LEU A 242 21.26 -0.71 -5.11
N SER A 243 22.36 -0.53 -5.86
CA SER A 243 22.30 0.10 -7.18
C SER A 243 21.89 -0.96 -8.23
N PRO A 244 20.84 -0.71 -9.04
CA PRO A 244 20.50 -1.60 -10.15
C PRO A 244 21.64 -1.81 -11.14
N ASP A 245 22.51 -0.80 -11.33
CA ASP A 245 23.62 -0.82 -12.29
C ASP A 245 24.85 -1.57 -11.78
N LYS A 246 24.94 -1.81 -10.46
CA LYS A 246 26.08 -2.49 -9.80
C LYS A 246 25.58 -3.43 -8.70
N PRO A 247 24.85 -4.50 -9.04
CA PRO A 247 24.24 -5.38 -8.04
C PRO A 247 25.26 -6.13 -7.16
N ASP A 248 26.48 -6.28 -7.64
CA ASP A 248 27.55 -7.03 -6.93
C ASP A 248 28.42 -6.13 -6.00
N THR A 249 28.12 -4.83 -5.91
CA THR A 249 28.88 -3.91 -5.05
C THR A 249 28.02 -3.43 -3.89
N LEU A 250 28.41 -3.83 -2.67
CA LEU A 250 27.81 -3.33 -1.44
C LEU A 250 28.59 -2.08 -0.99
N ASN A 251 27.86 -1.00 -0.71
CA ASN A 251 28.42 0.16 -0.04
C ASN A 251 28.45 -0.04 1.49
N ASP A 252 29.18 0.80 2.22
CA ASP A 252 29.31 0.70 3.69
C ASP A 252 27.95 0.79 4.40
N ALA A 253 27.00 1.54 3.84
CA ALA A 253 25.65 1.66 4.38
C ALA A 253 24.87 0.34 4.25
N ALA A 254 24.94 -0.32 3.10
CA ALA A 254 24.35 -1.65 2.89
C ALA A 254 24.95 -2.68 3.85
N ILE A 255 26.29 -2.69 4.00
CA ILE A 255 27.00 -3.58 4.93
C ILE A 255 26.52 -3.34 6.37
N LYS A 256 26.41 -2.08 6.80
CA LYS A 256 25.90 -1.73 8.14
C LYS A 256 24.48 -2.28 8.35
N VAL A 257 23.57 -2.08 7.40
CA VAL A 257 22.19 -2.58 7.49
C VAL A 257 22.17 -4.10 7.58
N MET A 258 22.98 -4.81 6.77
CA MET A 258 23.09 -6.27 6.84
C MET A 258 23.58 -6.75 8.21
N HIS A 259 24.60 -6.11 8.81
CA HIS A 259 25.05 -6.44 10.15
C HIS A 259 23.94 -6.24 11.20
N LEU A 260 23.13 -5.17 11.10
CA LEU A 260 21.98 -4.98 11.98
C LEU A 260 20.94 -6.09 11.82
N MET A 261 20.69 -6.55 10.58
CA MET A 261 19.78 -7.67 10.33
C MET A 261 20.29 -8.96 10.96
N ASP A 262 21.59 -9.25 10.86
CA ASP A 262 22.23 -10.44 11.45
C ASP A 262 22.06 -10.49 12.99
N THR A 263 22.06 -9.33 13.66
CA THR A 263 21.85 -9.27 15.11
C THR A 263 20.43 -9.60 15.56
N LEU A 264 19.48 -9.64 14.63
CA LEU A 264 18.06 -9.90 14.90
C LEU A 264 17.63 -11.35 14.59
N LEU A 265 18.49 -12.12 13.94
CA LEU A 265 18.27 -13.54 13.60
C LEU A 265 18.65 -14.45 14.77
#